data_730c00807eaf01f74c7f2e03cee81901
#
_entry.id   730c00807eaf01f74c7f2e03cee81901
#
_cell.length_a   1.000
_cell.length_b   1.000
_cell.length_c   1.000
_cell.angle_alpha   90.00
_cell.angle_beta   90.00
_cell.angle_gamma   90.00
#
_symmetry.space_group_name_H-M   'P 1'
#
loop_
_entity.id
_entity.type
_entity.pdbx_description
1 polymer ?
#
loop_
_entity_poly.entity_id
_entity_poly.type
_entity_poly.pdbx_seq_one_letter_code
_entity_poly.pdbx_strand_id
1 'polypeptide(L)'
;MNWTQKEKNFLKDLQNEEKLCVQKYHKAAEAACDPALRRILNKLEQAEQNHCDTVAQMLDGKVPAQNAKAQSSRTPSEKQLKADTTRAQKQSDAYLVSDLLATEKYVSGVYNTAVFEFNDPAARQALSAIQQQEQGHGKELAAYLQANGMSC
;
A
#
# COMPACT_ATOMS: atom_id res chain seq x y z
N MET A 1 5.40 -25.55 3.21
CA MET A 1 4.90 -25.67 1.82
C MET A 1 6.06 -25.47 0.87
N ASN A 2 6.14 -26.32 -0.14
CA ASN A 2 7.22 -26.26 -1.12
C ASN A 2 6.74 -25.51 -2.37
N TRP A 3 7.29 -24.33 -2.56
CA TRP A 3 6.99 -23.52 -3.74
C TRP A 3 7.79 -23.99 -4.95
N THR A 4 7.20 -23.90 -6.14
CA THR A 4 7.94 -24.02 -7.39
C THR A 4 8.95 -22.86 -7.52
N GLN A 5 9.92 -23.00 -8.40
CA GLN A 5 10.88 -21.91 -8.63
C GLN A 5 10.18 -20.64 -9.15
N LYS A 6 9.14 -20.81 -9.97
CA LYS A 6 8.33 -19.69 -10.48
C LYS A 6 7.62 -18.97 -9.35
N GLU A 7 6.97 -19.70 -8.44
CA GLU A 7 6.30 -19.13 -7.28
C GLU A 7 7.28 -18.40 -6.36
N LYS A 8 8.46 -18.97 -6.11
CA LYS A 8 9.52 -18.31 -5.33
C LYS A 8 9.95 -16.99 -5.97
N ASN A 9 10.09 -16.96 -7.28
CA ASN A 9 10.49 -15.76 -8.01
C ASN A 9 9.42 -14.66 -7.86
N PHE A 10 8.14 -15.02 -7.99
CA PHE A 10 7.04 -14.06 -7.75
C PHE A 10 7.07 -13.50 -6.33
N LEU A 11 7.27 -14.36 -5.34
CA LEU A 11 7.33 -13.91 -3.93
C LEU A 11 8.52 -13.00 -3.68
N LYS A 12 9.67 -13.28 -4.28
CA LYS A 12 10.85 -12.41 -4.16
C LYS A 12 10.61 -11.04 -4.80
N ASP A 13 9.99 -11.02 -5.97
CA ASP A 13 9.64 -9.77 -6.65
C ASP A 13 8.66 -8.94 -5.79
N LEU A 14 7.63 -9.58 -5.24
CA LEU A 14 6.69 -8.93 -4.34
C LEU A 14 7.38 -8.40 -3.09
N GLN A 15 8.30 -9.17 -2.50
CA GLN A 15 9.06 -8.73 -1.33
C GLN A 15 9.87 -7.47 -1.65
N ASN A 16 10.52 -7.42 -2.80
CA ASN A 16 11.29 -6.27 -3.24
C ASN A 16 10.40 -5.05 -3.46
N GLU A 17 9.21 -5.24 -4.06
CA GLU A 17 8.23 -4.17 -4.25
C GLU A 17 7.74 -3.62 -2.91
N GLU A 18 7.44 -4.50 -1.95
CA GLU A 18 6.98 -4.08 -0.62
C GLU A 18 8.07 -3.33 0.16
N LYS A 19 9.33 -3.78 0.07
CA LYS A 19 10.45 -3.07 0.69
C LYS A 19 10.57 -1.66 0.13
N LEU A 20 10.42 -1.50 -1.18
CA LEU A 20 10.45 -0.19 -1.82
C LEU A 20 9.26 0.67 -1.37
N CYS A 21 8.07 0.08 -1.27
CA CYS A 21 6.88 0.79 -0.78
C CYS A 21 7.09 1.33 0.63
N VAL A 22 7.63 0.52 1.54
CA VAL A 22 7.96 0.96 2.90
C VAL A 22 8.89 2.18 2.88
N GLN A 23 9.94 2.13 2.08
CA GLN A 23 10.89 3.23 1.95
C GLN A 23 10.24 4.48 1.37
N LYS A 24 9.40 4.33 0.34
CA LYS A 24 8.71 5.45 -0.31
C LYS A 24 7.75 6.14 0.66
N TYR A 25 6.96 5.39 1.42
CA TYR A 25 6.07 5.96 2.43
C TYR A 25 6.85 6.66 3.54
N HIS A 26 7.95 6.04 4.00
CA HIS A 26 8.80 6.63 5.03
C HIS A 26 9.37 7.98 4.58
N LYS A 27 9.97 8.04 3.40
CA LYS A 27 10.55 9.26 2.84
C LYS A 27 9.49 10.32 2.57
N ALA A 28 8.33 9.92 2.06
CA ALA A 28 7.22 10.84 1.82
C ALA A 28 6.71 11.44 3.13
N ALA A 29 6.58 10.64 4.19
CA ALA A 29 6.16 11.11 5.50
C ALA A 29 7.14 12.16 6.07
N GLU A 30 8.45 11.93 5.89
CA GLU A 30 9.47 12.89 6.31
C GLU A 30 9.40 14.21 5.53
N ALA A 31 9.06 14.14 4.24
CA ALA A 31 9.01 15.30 3.34
C ALA A 31 7.68 16.04 3.39
N ALA A 32 6.60 15.41 3.88
CA ALA A 32 5.27 15.98 3.89
C ALA A 32 5.19 17.23 4.78
N CYS A 33 4.54 18.26 4.26
CA CYS A 33 4.36 19.54 4.99
C CYS A 33 3.14 19.49 5.92
N ASP A 34 2.05 18.82 5.49
CA ASP A 34 0.84 18.71 6.27
C ASP A 34 0.97 17.62 7.34
N PRO A 35 0.82 17.96 8.64
CA PRO A 35 0.91 16.97 9.72
C PRO A 35 -0.13 15.85 9.60
N ALA A 36 -1.32 16.15 9.09
CA ALA A 36 -2.37 15.14 8.88
C ALA A 36 -1.94 14.14 7.79
N LEU A 37 -1.34 14.63 6.70
CA LEU A 37 -0.79 13.78 5.65
C LEU A 37 0.33 12.89 6.21
N ARG A 38 1.19 13.44 7.02
CA ARG A 38 2.28 12.69 7.66
C ARG A 38 1.76 11.50 8.45
N ARG A 39 0.67 11.69 9.20
CA ARG A 39 0.04 10.61 9.96
C ARG A 39 -0.55 9.53 9.05
N ILE A 40 -1.20 9.94 7.94
CA ILE A 40 -1.71 9.00 6.94
C ILE A 40 -0.57 8.17 6.36
N LEU A 41 0.51 8.81 5.95
CA LEU A 41 1.65 8.15 5.32
C LEU A 41 2.36 7.19 6.29
N ASN A 42 2.50 7.57 7.56
CA ASN A 42 3.07 6.68 8.59
C ASN A 42 2.21 5.44 8.81
N LYS A 43 0.89 5.59 8.80
CA LYS A 43 -0.05 4.46 8.91
C LYS A 43 0.09 3.51 7.70
N LEU A 44 0.18 4.05 6.50
CA LEU A 44 0.34 3.26 5.29
C LEU A 44 1.71 2.59 5.22
N GLU A 45 2.76 3.25 5.70
CA GLU A 45 4.09 2.64 5.85
C GLU A 45 4.02 1.37 6.70
N GLN A 46 3.32 1.44 7.84
CA GLN A 46 3.17 0.29 8.72
C GLN A 46 2.39 -0.85 8.05
N ALA A 47 1.36 -0.52 7.28
CA ALA A 47 0.60 -1.51 6.52
C ALA A 47 1.48 -2.20 5.47
N GLU A 48 2.32 -1.44 4.76
CA GLU A 48 3.25 -2.00 3.77
C GLU A 48 4.31 -2.88 4.44
N GLN A 49 4.77 -2.51 5.65
CA GLN A 49 5.67 -3.37 6.42
C GLN A 49 5.01 -4.70 6.76
N ASN A 50 3.73 -4.68 7.12
CA ASN A 50 2.97 -5.91 7.39
C ASN A 50 2.85 -6.78 6.13
N HIS A 51 2.64 -6.19 4.96
CA HIS A 51 2.64 -6.90 3.69
C HIS A 51 4.00 -7.54 3.42
N CYS A 52 5.07 -6.79 3.64
CA CYS A 52 6.45 -7.29 3.48
C CYS A 52 6.70 -8.51 4.38
N ASP A 53 6.27 -8.44 5.64
CA ASP A 53 6.39 -9.53 6.61
C ASP A 53 5.58 -10.75 6.17
N THR A 54 4.37 -10.56 5.66
CA THR A 54 3.51 -11.63 5.14
C THR A 54 4.20 -12.36 3.98
N VAL A 55 4.72 -11.60 3.01
CA VAL A 55 5.43 -12.18 1.86
C VAL A 55 6.70 -12.93 2.30
N ALA A 56 7.42 -12.37 3.28
CA ALA A 56 8.59 -13.04 3.86
C ALA A 56 8.24 -14.39 4.49
N GLN A 57 7.13 -14.45 5.24
CA GLN A 57 6.63 -15.71 5.82
C GLN A 57 6.25 -16.71 4.72
N MET A 58 5.60 -16.25 3.66
CA MET A 58 5.26 -17.10 2.52
C MET A 58 6.52 -17.70 1.87
N LEU A 59 7.58 -16.90 1.72
CA LEU A 59 8.87 -17.39 1.21
C LEU A 59 9.45 -18.52 2.08
N ASP A 60 9.21 -18.46 3.41
CA ASP A 60 9.60 -19.50 4.34
C ASP A 60 8.63 -20.71 4.35
N GLY A 61 7.64 -20.71 3.46
CA GLY A 61 6.67 -21.78 3.32
C GLY A 61 5.48 -21.68 4.27
N LYS A 62 5.31 -20.55 4.95
CA LYS A 62 4.20 -20.32 5.90
C LYS A 62 3.22 -19.30 5.32
N VAL A 63 2.00 -19.73 5.07
CA VAL A 63 0.95 -18.81 4.60
C VAL A 63 0.13 -18.35 5.81
N PRO A 64 0.24 -17.07 6.21
CA PRO A 64 -0.52 -16.57 7.34
C PRO A 64 -2.03 -16.63 7.06
N ALA A 65 -2.82 -17.02 8.07
CA ALA A 65 -4.27 -16.93 7.98
C ALA A 65 -4.67 -15.46 7.86
N GLN A 66 -5.40 -15.13 6.80
CA GLN A 66 -5.95 -13.80 6.64
C GLN A 66 -7.26 -13.72 7.42
N ASN A 67 -7.24 -12.93 8.48
CA ASN A 67 -8.48 -12.58 9.17
C ASN A 67 -9.29 -11.67 8.24
N ALA A 68 -10.47 -12.13 7.86
CA ALA A 68 -11.41 -11.41 7.01
C ALA A 68 -12.00 -10.14 7.68
N LYS A 69 -11.49 -9.75 8.82
CA LYS A 69 -11.77 -8.43 9.39
C LYS A 69 -10.97 -7.42 8.60
N ALA A 70 -11.50 -7.09 7.42
CA ALA A 70 -11.17 -5.84 6.80
C ALA A 70 -11.22 -4.79 7.91
N GLN A 71 -10.10 -4.17 8.19
CA GLN A 71 -10.12 -2.96 8.98
C GLN A 71 -11.02 -2.00 8.22
N SER A 72 -12.23 -1.83 8.70
CA SER A 72 -13.05 -0.72 8.27
C SER A 72 -12.36 0.53 8.79
N SER A 73 -11.32 0.96 8.07
CA SER A 73 -10.74 2.25 8.31
C SER A 73 -11.82 3.25 7.97
N ARG A 74 -12.31 3.91 9.00
CA ARG A 74 -13.24 5.02 8.85
C ARG A 74 -12.58 6.01 7.90
N THR A 75 -13.15 6.18 6.71
CA THR A 75 -12.66 7.19 5.78
C THR A 75 -12.86 8.55 6.44
N PRO A 76 -11.80 9.35 6.68
CA PRO A 76 -11.96 10.69 7.24
C PRO A 76 -12.86 11.54 6.33
N SER A 77 -13.63 12.42 6.93
CA SER A 77 -14.44 13.35 6.14
C SER A 77 -13.55 14.28 5.32
N GLU A 78 -14.06 14.77 4.21
CA GLU A 78 -13.34 15.73 3.35
C GLU A 78 -12.80 16.91 4.16
N LYS A 79 -13.58 17.42 5.13
CA LYS A 79 -13.19 18.51 6.01
C LYS A 79 -11.95 18.16 6.85
N GLN A 80 -11.84 16.90 7.32
CA GLN A 80 -10.71 16.43 8.12
C GLN A 80 -9.44 16.29 7.28
N LEU A 81 -9.57 16.07 5.98
CA LEU A 81 -8.44 15.92 5.06
C LEU A 81 -7.94 17.24 4.49
N LYS A 82 -8.67 18.34 4.68
CA LYS A 82 -8.28 19.65 4.18
C LYS A 82 -7.04 20.16 4.90
N ALA A 83 -5.98 20.40 4.15
CA ALA A 83 -4.71 20.88 4.69
C ALA A 83 -4.75 22.40 4.93
N ASP A 84 -4.15 22.83 6.05
CA ASP A 84 -3.93 24.23 6.37
C ASP A 84 -2.46 24.58 6.10
N THR A 85 -2.09 24.51 4.83
CA THR A 85 -0.72 24.73 4.36
C THR A 85 -0.72 25.75 3.22
N THR A 86 0.44 26.29 2.89
CA THR A 86 0.59 27.22 1.77
C THR A 86 0.34 26.51 0.43
N ARG A 87 0.11 27.30 -0.63
CA ARG A 87 -0.06 26.74 -1.97
C ARG A 87 1.17 25.94 -2.42
N ALA A 88 2.36 26.43 -2.15
CA ALA A 88 3.61 25.75 -2.50
C ALA A 88 3.75 24.43 -1.74
N GLN A 89 3.40 24.42 -0.45
CA GLN A 89 3.42 23.22 0.37
C GLN A 89 2.39 22.19 -0.12
N LYS A 90 1.19 22.65 -0.49
CA LYS A 90 0.16 21.75 -1.08
C LYS A 90 0.63 21.13 -2.38
N GLN A 91 1.30 21.88 -3.23
CA GLN A 91 1.85 21.36 -4.49
C GLN A 91 2.93 20.30 -4.23
N SER A 92 3.81 20.54 -3.26
CA SER A 92 4.84 19.61 -2.86
C SER A 92 4.21 18.31 -2.32
N ASP A 93 3.24 18.44 -1.43
CA ASP A 93 2.53 17.28 -0.86
C ASP A 93 1.74 16.52 -1.93
N ALA A 94 1.12 17.23 -2.89
CA ALA A 94 0.41 16.62 -4.01
C ALA A 94 1.31 15.72 -4.84
N TYR A 95 2.54 16.14 -5.09
CA TYR A 95 3.52 15.32 -5.81
C TYR A 95 3.80 14.01 -5.06
N LEU A 96 4.02 14.09 -3.75
CA LEU A 96 4.29 12.91 -2.92
C LEU A 96 3.12 11.93 -2.98
N VAL A 97 1.90 12.43 -2.83
CA VAL A 97 0.68 11.60 -2.82
C VAL A 97 0.43 10.99 -4.20
N SER A 98 0.60 11.78 -5.27
CA SER A 98 0.42 11.30 -6.63
C SER A 98 1.42 10.20 -7.00
N ASP A 99 2.69 10.34 -6.57
CA ASP A 99 3.71 9.31 -6.77
C ASP A 99 3.35 8.02 -6.05
N LEU A 100 2.89 8.13 -4.79
CA LEU A 100 2.47 6.97 -4.01
C LEU A 100 1.23 6.30 -4.60
N LEU A 101 0.26 7.09 -5.10
CA LEU A 101 -0.92 6.55 -5.76
C LEU A 101 -0.54 5.75 -7.01
N ALA A 102 0.38 6.26 -7.82
CA ALA A 102 0.89 5.54 -8.98
C ALA A 102 1.58 4.24 -8.57
N THR A 103 2.34 4.27 -7.47
CA THR A 103 3.01 3.09 -6.91
C THR A 103 1.99 2.03 -6.48
N GLU A 104 0.92 2.44 -5.77
CA GLU A 104 -0.15 1.53 -5.36
C GLU A 104 -0.80 0.83 -6.55
N LYS A 105 -1.08 1.57 -7.62
CA LYS A 105 -1.64 1.00 -8.85
C LYS A 105 -0.71 -0.04 -9.46
N TYR A 106 0.58 0.26 -9.52
CA TYR A 106 1.58 -0.65 -10.06
C TYR A 106 1.69 -1.93 -9.23
N VAL A 107 1.86 -1.81 -7.92
CA VAL A 107 2.02 -2.94 -7.00
C VAL A 107 0.75 -3.80 -6.97
N SER A 108 -0.42 -3.17 -6.95
CA SER A 108 -1.70 -3.89 -7.03
C SER A 108 -1.78 -4.75 -8.30
N GLY A 109 -1.28 -4.25 -9.43
CA GLY A 109 -1.19 -5.02 -10.68
C GLY A 109 -0.25 -6.21 -10.59
N VAL A 110 0.86 -6.08 -9.87
CA VAL A 110 1.80 -7.18 -9.64
C VAL A 110 1.13 -8.28 -8.81
N TYR A 111 0.41 -7.93 -7.74
CA TYR A 111 -0.35 -8.89 -6.95
C TYR A 111 -1.44 -9.57 -7.77
N ASN A 112 -2.14 -8.82 -8.64
CA ASN A 112 -3.15 -9.39 -9.50
C ASN A 112 -2.59 -10.49 -10.40
N THR A 113 -1.43 -10.25 -11.00
CA THR A 113 -0.74 -11.25 -11.82
C THR A 113 -0.32 -12.45 -10.96
N ALA A 114 0.27 -12.20 -9.80
CA ALA A 114 0.78 -13.25 -8.92
C ALA A 114 -0.33 -14.22 -8.47
N VAL A 115 -1.52 -13.71 -8.14
CA VAL A 115 -2.64 -14.54 -7.68
C VAL A 115 -2.93 -15.68 -8.68
N PHE A 116 -2.87 -15.42 -9.98
CA PHE A 116 -3.14 -16.42 -11.02
C PHE A 116 -2.03 -17.46 -11.15
N GLU A 117 -0.83 -17.16 -10.64
CA GLU A 117 0.34 -18.03 -10.79
C GLU A 117 0.49 -19.03 -9.63
N PHE A 118 -0.31 -18.89 -8.57
CA PHE A 118 -0.29 -19.80 -7.44
C PHE A 118 -1.48 -20.76 -7.51
N ASN A 119 -1.21 -22.06 -7.29
CA ASN A 119 -2.25 -23.07 -7.25
C ASN A 119 -2.84 -23.25 -5.84
N ASP A 120 -2.08 -22.95 -4.81
CA ASP A 120 -2.52 -23.10 -3.43
C ASP A 120 -3.61 -22.07 -3.07
N PRO A 121 -4.80 -22.53 -2.62
CA PRO A 121 -5.88 -21.60 -2.27
C PRO A 121 -5.54 -20.63 -1.15
N ALA A 122 -4.77 -21.06 -0.15
CA ALA A 122 -4.37 -20.20 0.96
C ALA A 122 -3.42 -19.10 0.49
N ALA A 123 -2.48 -19.42 -0.41
CA ALA A 123 -1.59 -18.44 -1.01
C ALA A 123 -2.37 -17.42 -1.83
N ARG A 124 -3.30 -17.86 -2.67
CA ARG A 124 -4.16 -16.97 -3.45
C ARG A 124 -4.95 -16.02 -2.56
N GLN A 125 -5.50 -16.54 -1.47
CA GLN A 125 -6.27 -15.74 -0.53
C GLN A 125 -5.40 -14.68 0.15
N ALA A 126 -4.19 -15.03 0.57
CA ALA A 126 -3.26 -14.10 1.19
C ALA A 126 -2.87 -12.97 0.22
N LEU A 127 -2.54 -13.32 -1.03
CA LEU A 127 -2.17 -12.34 -2.06
C LEU A 127 -3.35 -11.43 -2.42
N SER A 128 -4.56 -11.99 -2.53
CA SER A 128 -5.77 -11.22 -2.81
C SER A 128 -6.11 -10.26 -1.68
N ALA A 129 -5.90 -10.67 -0.44
CA ALA A 129 -6.15 -9.83 0.73
C ALA A 129 -5.21 -8.62 0.73
N ILE A 130 -3.93 -8.81 0.40
CA ILE A 130 -2.97 -7.72 0.27
C ILE A 130 -3.41 -6.77 -0.86
N GLN A 131 -3.79 -7.31 -2.01
CA GLN A 131 -4.25 -6.49 -3.14
C GLN A 131 -5.44 -5.62 -2.77
N GLN A 132 -6.40 -6.13 -2.01
CA GLN A 132 -7.54 -5.36 -1.54
C GLN A 132 -7.10 -4.21 -0.62
N GLN A 133 -6.11 -4.44 0.22
CA GLN A 133 -5.54 -3.39 1.06
C GLN A 133 -4.83 -2.33 0.24
N GLU A 134 -4.10 -2.72 -0.81
CA GLU A 134 -3.47 -1.78 -1.75
C GLU A 134 -4.52 -0.89 -2.43
N GLN A 135 -5.66 -1.45 -2.82
CA GLN A 135 -6.78 -0.68 -3.36
C GLN A 135 -7.30 0.33 -2.33
N GLY A 136 -7.41 -0.08 -1.07
CA GLY A 136 -7.80 0.80 0.03
C GLY A 136 -6.83 1.96 0.24
N HIS A 137 -5.52 1.69 0.15
CA HIS A 137 -4.49 2.72 0.22
C HIS A 137 -4.65 3.72 -0.91
N GLY A 138 -4.86 3.24 -2.13
CA GLY A 138 -5.12 4.09 -3.30
C GLY A 138 -6.33 4.99 -3.09
N LYS A 139 -7.41 4.46 -2.51
CA LYS A 139 -8.61 5.22 -2.19
C LYS A 139 -8.32 6.33 -1.17
N GLU A 140 -7.56 6.04 -0.12
CA GLU A 140 -7.18 7.04 0.89
C GLU A 140 -6.33 8.16 0.27
N LEU A 141 -5.36 7.81 -0.55
CA LEU A 141 -4.50 8.78 -1.24
C LEU A 141 -5.31 9.67 -2.20
N ALA A 142 -6.20 9.07 -3.00
CA ALA A 142 -7.06 9.80 -3.91
C ALA A 142 -8.00 10.75 -3.15
N ALA A 143 -8.56 10.30 -2.02
CA ALA A 143 -9.42 11.13 -1.18
C ALA A 143 -8.70 12.36 -0.65
N TYR A 144 -7.43 12.22 -0.26
CA TYR A 144 -6.62 13.34 0.19
C TYR A 144 -6.41 14.36 -0.94
N LEU A 145 -6.08 13.90 -2.14
CA LEU A 145 -5.91 14.77 -3.31
C LEU A 145 -7.21 15.54 -3.62
N GLN A 146 -8.34 14.83 -3.63
CA GLN A 146 -9.64 15.44 -3.93
C GLN A 146 -10.03 16.49 -2.88
N ALA A 147 -9.83 16.19 -1.60
CA ALA A 147 -10.18 17.10 -0.50
C ALA A 147 -9.36 18.40 -0.56
N ASN A 148 -8.18 18.36 -1.15
CA ASN A 148 -7.28 19.51 -1.26
C ASN A 148 -7.31 20.17 -2.65
N GLY A 149 -8.28 19.80 -3.49
CA GLY A 149 -8.44 20.40 -4.82
C GLY A 149 -7.32 20.00 -5.80
N MET A 150 -6.71 18.85 -5.59
CA MET A 150 -5.65 18.32 -6.43
C MET A 150 -6.21 17.21 -7.31
N SER A 151 -5.73 17.13 -8.56
CA SER A 151 -6.17 16.06 -9.46
C SER A 151 -5.57 14.71 -9.04
N CYS A 152 -6.35 13.68 -9.22
CA CYS A 152 -5.88 12.31 -9.05
C CYS A 152 -5.19 11.82 -10.32
#